data_460770464a072970546dce25259b0d51
#
_entry.id   460770464a072970546dce25259b0d51
#
_cell.length_a   1.000
_cell.length_b   1.000
_cell.length_c   1.000
_cell.angle_alpha   90.00
_cell.angle_beta   90.00
_cell.angle_gamma   90.00
#
_symmetry.space_group_name_H-M   'P 1'
#
loop_
_entity.id
_entity.type
_entity.pdbx_description
1 polymer ?
#
loop_
_entity_poly.entity_id
_entity_poly.type
_entity_poly.pdbx_seq_one_letter_code
_entity_poly.pdbx_strand_id
1 'polypeptide(L)'
;MKITDIVSLHCDAGWRNFSFLKISTSEGITGYSEYNESYGSAGVSYVIEKLKEHIIGSSALSHETLFSRLYAMTRQAPGGINAQALAAIENALLDIKGKALDLPCYELLGGKMRDQLPLYWSHCGTYRVNKTTAQLLKKPILSGLEGLTELGAEVRESGFQALKCNMYRFDGVAHVHSPGFARRSNTPGAPELNADKSLLKDLEKQIAALREGAGNDVGILLDMNFNFKPEGY
;
A
#
# COMPACT_ATOMS: atom_id res chain seq x y z
N MET A 1 5.16 32.30 -2.19
CA MET A 1 4.39 31.21 -2.86
C MET A 1 3.17 30.89 -2.04
N LYS A 2 1.97 31.06 -2.60
CA LYS A 2 0.67 30.80 -1.96
C LYS A 2 0.00 29.62 -2.61
N ILE A 3 -0.73 28.81 -1.84
CA ILE A 3 -1.56 27.73 -2.36
C ILE A 3 -2.78 28.37 -3.02
N THR A 4 -3.05 28.01 -4.27
CA THR A 4 -4.15 28.57 -5.08
C THR A 4 -5.26 27.55 -5.31
N ASP A 5 -4.95 26.25 -5.35
CA ASP A 5 -5.93 25.19 -5.54
C ASP A 5 -5.46 23.86 -4.97
N ILE A 6 -6.43 23.01 -4.63
CA ILE A 6 -6.22 21.65 -4.16
C ILE A 6 -7.30 20.75 -4.78
N VAL A 7 -6.89 19.66 -5.42
CA VAL A 7 -7.77 18.76 -6.19
C VAL A 7 -7.41 17.31 -5.93
N SER A 8 -8.42 16.52 -5.59
CA SER A 8 -8.33 15.05 -5.55
C SER A 8 -8.50 14.48 -6.95
N LEU A 9 -7.61 13.58 -7.34
CA LEU A 9 -7.61 12.90 -8.63
C LEU A 9 -7.71 11.39 -8.40
N HIS A 10 -8.53 10.71 -9.21
CA HIS A 10 -8.73 9.28 -9.10
C HIS A 10 -8.46 8.59 -10.43
N CYS A 11 -7.75 7.47 -10.38
CA CYS A 11 -7.41 6.67 -11.55
C CYS A 11 -7.79 5.21 -11.30
N ASP A 12 -8.65 4.67 -12.16
CA ASP A 12 -8.96 3.23 -12.15
C ASP A 12 -7.85 2.47 -12.88
N ALA A 13 -7.12 1.63 -12.14
CA ALA A 13 -6.09 0.75 -12.69
C ALA A 13 -6.63 -0.66 -13.02
N GLY A 14 -7.95 -0.84 -13.05
CA GLY A 14 -8.63 -2.09 -13.40
C GLY A 14 -8.76 -3.09 -12.24
N TRP A 15 -7.86 -3.07 -11.27
CA TRP A 15 -7.91 -3.91 -10.08
C TRP A 15 -8.08 -3.14 -8.76
N ARG A 16 -7.73 -1.86 -8.77
CA ARG A 16 -8.03 -0.89 -7.70
C ARG A 16 -8.00 0.53 -8.25
N ASN A 17 -8.64 1.45 -7.53
CA ASN A 17 -8.49 2.88 -7.76
C ASN A 17 -7.28 3.41 -7.01
N PHE A 18 -6.48 4.23 -7.68
CA PHE A 18 -5.46 5.07 -7.07
C PHE A 18 -6.00 6.47 -6.87
N SER A 19 -5.66 7.06 -5.74
CA SER A 19 -6.08 8.43 -5.40
C SER A 19 -4.85 9.31 -5.21
N PHE A 20 -4.84 10.46 -5.85
CA PHE A 20 -3.75 11.42 -5.80
C PHE A 20 -4.28 12.78 -5.38
N LEU A 21 -3.46 13.53 -4.67
CA LEU A 21 -3.70 14.92 -4.35
C LEU A 21 -2.80 15.79 -5.21
N LYS A 22 -3.39 16.82 -5.84
CA LYS A 22 -2.70 17.86 -6.57
C LYS A 22 -2.87 19.18 -5.82
N ILE A 23 -1.78 19.86 -5.48
CA ILE A 23 -1.79 21.20 -4.90
C ILE A 23 -1.09 22.16 -5.88
N SER A 24 -1.76 23.24 -6.25
CA SER A 24 -1.23 24.28 -7.15
C SER A 24 -0.86 25.53 -6.37
N THR A 25 0.13 26.28 -6.87
CA THR A 25 0.62 27.50 -6.23
C THR A 25 0.56 28.71 -7.15
N SER A 26 0.64 29.91 -6.54
CA SER A 26 0.67 31.22 -7.25
C SER A 26 1.87 31.39 -8.19
N GLU A 27 2.92 30.59 -8.04
CA GLU A 27 4.15 30.66 -8.84
C GLU A 27 4.22 29.54 -9.88
N GLY A 28 3.11 28.79 -10.09
CA GLY A 28 3.00 27.75 -11.10
C GLY A 28 3.61 26.40 -10.70
N ILE A 29 4.25 26.30 -9.52
CA ILE A 29 4.74 25.03 -9.02
C ILE A 29 3.55 24.20 -8.50
N THR A 30 3.53 22.94 -8.89
CA THR A 30 2.49 21.99 -8.48
C THR A 30 3.12 20.82 -7.74
N GLY A 31 2.53 20.44 -6.60
CA GLY A 31 2.91 19.26 -5.84
C GLY A 31 1.87 18.15 -5.93
N TYR A 32 2.36 16.92 -5.79
CA TYR A 32 1.56 15.72 -5.83
C TYR A 32 1.87 14.80 -4.65
N SER A 33 0.84 14.11 -4.19
CA SER A 33 0.97 12.97 -3.27
C SER A 33 -0.03 11.88 -3.62
N GLU A 34 0.23 10.66 -3.17
CA GLU A 34 -0.73 9.55 -3.22
C GLU A 34 -1.38 9.37 -1.86
N TYR A 35 -2.66 9.00 -1.86
CA TYR A 35 -3.38 8.54 -0.68
C TYR A 35 -4.32 7.38 -1.06
N ASN A 36 -4.83 6.64 -0.07
CA ASN A 36 -5.61 5.44 -0.34
C ASN A 36 -7.04 5.56 0.15
N GLU A 37 -8.01 5.42 -0.75
CA GLU A 37 -9.44 5.30 -0.43
C GLU A 37 -10.04 3.92 -0.75
N SER A 38 -9.24 2.99 -1.30
CA SER A 38 -9.74 1.70 -1.78
C SER A 38 -9.95 0.67 -0.67
N TYR A 39 -9.25 0.80 0.46
CA TYR A 39 -9.20 -0.23 1.51
C TYR A 39 -9.42 0.38 2.90
N GLY A 40 -10.68 0.60 3.26
CA GLY A 40 -11.06 1.02 4.62
C GLY A 40 -10.88 2.50 4.94
N SER A 41 -10.43 3.29 3.98
CA SER A 41 -10.17 4.73 4.15
C SER A 41 -11.15 5.60 3.34
N ALA A 42 -12.32 5.07 3.01
CA ALA A 42 -13.33 5.83 2.29
C ALA A 42 -13.64 7.15 3.01
N GLY A 43 -13.60 8.26 2.24
CA GLY A 43 -13.86 9.60 2.77
C GLY A 43 -12.62 10.48 2.98
N VAL A 44 -11.41 10.02 2.70
CA VAL A 44 -10.19 10.86 2.77
C VAL A 44 -10.32 12.08 1.86
N SER A 45 -10.78 11.90 0.62
CA SER A 45 -11.05 13.01 -0.32
C SER A 45 -12.04 14.02 0.26
N TYR A 46 -13.07 13.55 0.96
CA TYR A 46 -14.04 14.43 1.60
C TYR A 46 -13.41 15.25 2.73
N VAL A 47 -12.56 14.65 3.54
CA VAL A 47 -11.82 15.36 4.60
C VAL A 47 -10.90 16.41 3.98
N ILE A 48 -10.17 16.08 2.90
CA ILE A 48 -9.33 17.03 2.18
C ILE A 48 -10.15 18.22 1.68
N GLU A 49 -11.30 17.97 1.06
CA GLU A 49 -12.19 19.02 0.56
C GLU A 49 -12.72 19.93 1.70
N LYS A 50 -13.06 19.35 2.86
CA LYS A 50 -13.46 20.12 4.03
C LYS A 50 -12.35 21.00 4.61
N LEU A 51 -11.09 20.58 4.48
CA LEU A 51 -9.93 21.33 4.92
C LEU A 51 -9.49 22.40 3.90
N LYS A 52 -9.98 22.35 2.66
CA LYS A 52 -9.54 23.20 1.54
C LYS A 52 -9.60 24.69 1.87
N GLU A 53 -10.68 25.18 2.46
CA GLU A 53 -10.86 26.60 2.81
C GLU A 53 -9.79 27.11 3.79
N HIS A 54 -9.22 26.21 4.60
CA HIS A 54 -8.16 26.53 5.58
C HIS A 54 -6.76 26.44 4.97
N ILE A 55 -6.62 25.92 3.76
CA ILE A 55 -5.37 25.66 3.05
C ILE A 55 -5.12 26.74 2.01
N ILE A 56 -6.15 27.11 1.24
CA ILE A 56 -6.05 28.13 0.19
C ILE A 56 -5.53 29.45 0.76
N GLY A 57 -4.57 30.08 0.06
CA GLY A 57 -3.91 31.32 0.47
C GLY A 57 -2.80 31.14 1.51
N SER A 58 -2.64 29.97 2.10
CA SER A 58 -1.54 29.64 3.01
C SER A 58 -0.21 29.55 2.25
N SER A 59 0.91 29.65 2.98
CA SER A 59 2.25 29.45 2.43
C SER A 59 2.45 27.98 2.07
N ALA A 60 2.79 27.69 0.81
CA ALA A 60 3.10 26.33 0.36
C ALA A 60 4.45 25.82 0.87
N LEU A 61 5.34 26.71 1.37
CA LEU A 61 6.65 26.33 1.90
C LEU A 61 6.65 26.02 3.39
N SER A 62 5.61 26.45 4.12
CA SER A 62 5.50 26.30 5.57
C SER A 62 4.64 25.08 5.94
N HIS A 63 5.04 23.89 5.47
CA HIS A 63 4.26 22.66 5.65
C HIS A 63 4.01 22.31 7.12
N GLU A 64 5.00 22.48 8.02
CA GLU A 64 4.85 22.23 9.45
C GLU A 64 3.79 23.14 10.10
N THR A 65 3.80 24.42 9.77
CA THR A 65 2.81 25.38 10.30
C THR A 65 1.39 24.99 9.84
N LEU A 66 1.26 24.60 8.58
CA LEU A 66 -0.03 24.19 8.04
C LEU A 66 -0.48 22.85 8.65
N PHE A 67 0.42 21.86 8.73
CA PHE A 67 0.15 20.59 9.39
C PHE A 67 -0.35 20.78 10.83
N SER A 68 0.39 21.54 11.64
CA SER A 68 0.02 21.81 13.04
C SER A 68 -1.37 22.45 13.17
N ARG A 69 -1.69 23.39 12.28
CA ARG A 69 -3.01 24.04 12.25
C ARG A 69 -4.12 23.03 11.89
N LEU A 70 -3.94 22.25 10.84
CA LEU A 70 -4.92 21.26 10.40
C LEU A 70 -5.09 20.13 11.43
N TYR A 71 -4.00 19.70 12.08
CA TYR A 71 -4.05 18.74 13.18
C TYR A 71 -4.85 19.29 14.36
N ALA A 72 -4.63 20.54 14.75
CA ALA A 72 -5.39 21.16 15.85
C ALA A 72 -6.89 21.20 15.55
N MET A 73 -7.29 21.37 14.28
CA MET A 73 -8.69 21.38 13.86
C MET A 73 -9.33 19.99 13.89
N THR A 74 -8.54 18.92 13.69
CA THR A 74 -9.02 17.52 13.62
C THR A 74 -8.70 16.72 14.88
N ARG A 75 -8.08 17.30 15.89
CA ARG A 75 -7.55 16.63 17.09
C ARG A 75 -8.56 15.86 17.93
N GLN A 76 -9.87 16.13 17.78
CA GLN A 76 -10.92 15.42 18.51
C GLN A 76 -11.24 14.04 17.89
N ALA A 77 -10.79 13.80 16.64
CA ALA A 77 -10.86 12.51 15.96
C ALA A 77 -9.48 12.20 15.33
N PRO A 78 -8.44 12.01 16.15
CA PRO A 78 -7.07 11.81 15.66
C PRO A 78 -6.94 10.44 15.00
N GLY A 79 -6.04 10.35 14.01
CA GLY A 79 -5.81 9.08 13.31
C GLY A 79 -6.79 8.83 12.16
N GLY A 80 -6.85 7.58 11.70
CA GLY A 80 -7.74 7.14 10.63
C GLY A 80 -7.67 8.02 9.38
N ILE A 81 -8.84 8.35 8.83
CA ILE A 81 -8.96 9.14 7.59
C ILE A 81 -8.47 10.59 7.77
N ASN A 82 -8.57 11.16 8.98
CA ASN A 82 -8.03 12.50 9.24
C ASN A 82 -6.51 12.52 9.11
N ALA A 83 -5.80 11.58 9.75
CA ALA A 83 -4.34 11.49 9.63
C ALA A 83 -3.90 11.24 8.19
N GLN A 84 -4.62 10.40 7.43
CA GLN A 84 -4.31 10.16 6.02
C GLN A 84 -4.52 11.41 5.16
N ALA A 85 -5.58 12.19 5.41
CA ALA A 85 -5.81 13.45 4.71
C ALA A 85 -4.70 14.48 5.00
N LEU A 86 -4.30 14.62 6.28
CA LEU A 86 -3.21 15.50 6.67
C LEU A 86 -1.89 15.08 6.02
N ALA A 87 -1.57 13.79 6.05
CA ALA A 87 -0.36 13.25 5.42
C ALA A 87 -0.35 13.46 3.90
N ALA A 88 -1.50 13.30 3.22
CA ALA A 88 -1.60 13.60 1.79
C ALA A 88 -1.28 15.07 1.48
N ILE A 89 -1.82 15.99 2.29
CA ILE A 89 -1.57 17.42 2.14
C ILE A 89 -0.08 17.72 2.40
N GLU A 90 0.47 17.22 3.49
CA GLU A 90 1.88 17.45 3.88
C GLU A 90 2.85 16.92 2.81
N ASN A 91 2.65 15.70 2.32
CA ASN A 91 3.49 15.10 1.28
C ASN A 91 3.47 15.92 -0.02
N ALA A 92 2.29 16.43 -0.44
CA ALA A 92 2.20 17.30 -1.61
C ALA A 92 2.91 18.66 -1.39
N LEU A 93 2.91 19.19 -0.16
CA LEU A 93 3.65 20.40 0.18
C LEU A 93 5.16 20.18 0.23
N LEU A 94 5.62 18.99 0.69
CA LEU A 94 7.03 18.61 0.62
C LEU A 94 7.50 18.48 -0.83
N ASP A 95 6.68 17.95 -1.72
CA ASP A 95 6.96 17.89 -3.17
C ASP A 95 7.07 19.31 -3.76
N ILE A 96 6.17 20.24 -3.40
CA ILE A 96 6.27 21.65 -3.81
C ILE A 96 7.58 22.25 -3.29
N LYS A 97 7.90 22.04 -2.02
CA LYS A 97 9.10 22.62 -1.39
C LYS A 97 10.38 22.09 -2.05
N GLY A 98 10.44 20.80 -2.32
CA GLY A 98 11.54 20.18 -3.07
C GLY A 98 11.72 20.83 -4.43
N LYS A 99 10.65 20.96 -5.21
CA LYS A 99 10.66 21.60 -6.53
C LYS A 99 11.04 23.07 -6.47
N ALA A 100 10.55 23.81 -5.47
CA ALA A 100 10.85 25.23 -5.31
C ALA A 100 12.30 25.50 -4.95
N LEU A 101 12.95 24.57 -4.26
CA LEU A 101 14.35 24.67 -3.84
C LEU A 101 15.32 23.91 -4.78
N ASP A 102 14.79 23.27 -5.80
CA ASP A 102 15.53 22.34 -6.69
C ASP A 102 16.30 21.26 -5.90
N LEU A 103 15.65 20.70 -4.88
CA LEU A 103 16.19 19.67 -4.01
C LEU A 103 15.27 18.45 -3.98
N PRO A 104 15.82 17.23 -3.95
CA PRO A 104 15.01 16.04 -3.70
C PRO A 104 14.51 16.03 -2.24
N CYS A 105 13.33 15.41 -2.02
CA CYS A 105 12.71 15.42 -0.70
C CYS A 105 13.60 14.85 0.42
N TYR A 106 14.48 13.90 0.14
CA TYR A 106 15.39 13.36 1.15
C TYR A 106 16.37 14.40 1.69
N GLU A 107 16.77 15.39 0.89
CA GLU A 107 17.61 16.51 1.38
C GLU A 107 16.83 17.41 2.36
N LEU A 108 15.52 17.58 2.14
CA LEU A 108 14.66 18.31 3.09
C LEU A 108 14.48 17.56 4.42
N LEU A 109 14.71 16.25 4.43
CA LEU A 109 14.55 15.37 5.58
C LEU A 109 15.88 15.01 6.29
N GLY A 110 16.97 15.69 5.94
CA GLY A 110 18.25 15.51 6.62
C GLY A 110 19.34 14.80 5.81
N GLY A 111 19.11 14.58 4.51
CA GLY A 111 20.11 14.05 3.59
C GLY A 111 20.02 12.55 3.32
N LYS A 112 20.80 12.12 2.34
CA LYS A 112 20.77 10.76 1.83
C LYS A 112 21.54 9.79 2.73
N MET A 113 20.86 8.76 3.25
CA MET A 113 21.47 7.72 4.10
C MET A 113 21.97 6.51 3.30
N ARG A 114 21.37 6.23 2.13
CA ARG A 114 21.69 5.09 1.27
C ARG A 114 21.53 5.46 -0.19
N ASP A 115 22.38 4.89 -1.05
CA ASP A 115 22.31 5.05 -2.50
C ASP A 115 21.40 4.00 -3.15
N GLN A 116 21.25 2.84 -2.50
CA GLN A 116 20.48 1.72 -2.99
C GLN A 116 19.66 1.11 -1.86
N LEU A 117 18.46 0.66 -2.19
CA LEU A 117 17.56 -0.07 -1.29
C LEU A 117 17.26 -1.44 -1.90
N PRO A 118 17.40 -2.54 -1.13
CA PRO A 118 16.95 -3.85 -1.57
C PRO A 118 15.43 -3.84 -1.72
N LEU A 119 14.93 -4.44 -2.80
CA LEU A 119 13.51 -4.54 -3.07
C LEU A 119 13.03 -5.97 -2.91
N TYR A 120 11.81 -6.12 -2.40
CA TYR A 120 11.08 -7.36 -2.47
C TYR A 120 9.84 -7.23 -3.38
N TRP A 121 9.47 -8.34 -4.04
CA TRP A 121 8.24 -8.39 -4.80
C TRP A 121 7.05 -8.55 -3.85
N SER A 122 6.28 -7.48 -3.67
CA SER A 122 5.11 -7.46 -2.77
C SER A 122 3.90 -8.17 -3.40
N HIS A 123 3.08 -8.79 -2.56
CA HIS A 123 1.88 -9.55 -2.97
C HIS A 123 2.17 -10.58 -4.06
N CYS A 124 3.34 -11.19 -4.01
CA CYS A 124 3.81 -12.16 -4.98
C CYS A 124 2.81 -13.33 -5.08
N GLY A 125 2.20 -13.49 -6.25
CA GLY A 125 1.18 -14.50 -6.51
C GLY A 125 -0.24 -14.17 -6.02
N THR A 126 -0.44 -13.26 -5.07
CA THR A 126 -1.75 -12.96 -4.47
C THR A 126 -2.81 -12.58 -5.51
N TYR A 127 -2.43 -11.80 -6.49
CA TYR A 127 -3.34 -11.38 -7.57
C TYR A 127 -3.51 -12.46 -8.67
N ARG A 128 -2.67 -13.48 -8.70
CA ARG A 128 -2.71 -14.56 -9.71
C ARG A 128 -3.64 -15.71 -9.32
N VAL A 129 -4.09 -15.81 -8.07
CA VAL A 129 -5.11 -16.80 -7.66
C VAL A 129 -6.51 -16.42 -8.18
N ASN A 130 -6.71 -15.18 -8.60
CA ASN A 130 -7.96 -14.71 -9.21
C ASN A 130 -7.79 -14.63 -10.74
N LYS A 131 -8.69 -15.31 -11.47
CA LYS A 131 -8.64 -15.36 -12.94
C LYS A 131 -8.67 -13.98 -13.60
N THR A 132 -9.57 -13.11 -13.15
CA THR A 132 -9.73 -11.76 -13.74
C THR A 132 -8.47 -10.94 -13.56
N THR A 133 -7.90 -10.97 -12.35
CA THR A 133 -6.68 -10.18 -12.04
C THR A 133 -5.45 -10.78 -12.74
N ALA A 134 -5.34 -12.12 -12.81
CA ALA A 134 -4.27 -12.78 -13.55
C ALA A 134 -4.29 -12.39 -15.05
N GLN A 135 -5.48 -12.36 -15.66
CA GLN A 135 -5.65 -11.91 -17.04
C GLN A 135 -5.28 -10.45 -17.25
N LEU A 136 -5.70 -9.57 -16.34
CA LEU A 136 -5.34 -8.14 -16.38
C LEU A 136 -3.82 -7.95 -16.32
N LEU A 137 -3.15 -8.71 -15.46
CA LEU A 137 -1.69 -8.69 -15.31
C LEU A 137 -0.95 -9.41 -16.44
N LYS A 138 -1.67 -10.09 -17.36
CA LYS A 138 -1.11 -10.95 -18.41
C LYS A 138 -0.15 -12.01 -17.84
N LYS A 139 -0.53 -12.60 -16.72
CA LYS A 139 0.26 -13.61 -15.99
C LYS A 139 -0.54 -14.91 -15.87
N PRO A 140 0.11 -16.08 -15.78
CA PRO A 140 -0.57 -17.34 -15.56
C PRO A 140 -1.31 -17.36 -14.22
N ILE A 141 -2.41 -18.08 -14.16
CA ILE A 141 -3.15 -18.30 -12.91
C ILE A 141 -2.31 -19.18 -11.99
N LEU A 142 -2.21 -18.78 -10.73
CA LEU A 142 -1.62 -19.59 -9.68
C LEU A 142 -2.65 -20.63 -9.23
N SER A 143 -2.49 -21.89 -9.65
CA SER A 143 -3.45 -22.95 -9.39
C SER A 143 -3.01 -23.92 -8.28
N GLY A 144 -1.74 -23.97 -7.93
CA GLY A 144 -1.19 -24.92 -6.95
C GLY A 144 0.27 -24.72 -6.64
N LEU A 145 0.89 -25.73 -6.02
CA LEU A 145 2.28 -25.69 -5.56
C LEU A 145 3.29 -25.54 -6.71
N GLU A 146 3.07 -26.21 -7.83
CA GLU A 146 3.92 -26.05 -9.01
C GLU A 146 4.01 -24.60 -9.49
N GLY A 147 2.86 -23.91 -9.56
CA GLY A 147 2.84 -22.49 -9.87
C GLY A 147 3.56 -21.61 -8.85
N LEU A 148 3.66 -22.04 -7.58
CA LEU A 148 4.48 -21.35 -6.58
C LEU A 148 5.98 -21.58 -6.80
N THR A 149 6.40 -22.77 -7.22
CA THR A 149 7.78 -23.04 -7.61
C THR A 149 8.18 -22.18 -8.81
N GLU A 150 7.34 -22.13 -9.86
CA GLU A 150 7.55 -21.26 -11.02
C GLU A 150 7.61 -19.77 -10.63
N LEU A 151 6.73 -19.33 -9.74
CA LEU A 151 6.71 -17.97 -9.22
C LEU A 151 8.00 -17.62 -8.46
N GLY A 152 8.51 -18.53 -7.64
CA GLY A 152 9.79 -18.38 -6.95
C GLY A 152 10.94 -18.19 -7.94
N ALA A 153 10.98 -18.98 -9.00
CA ALA A 153 11.97 -18.85 -10.08
C ALA A 153 11.84 -17.50 -10.81
N GLU A 154 10.62 -17.06 -11.12
CA GLU A 154 10.35 -15.76 -11.75
C GLU A 154 10.88 -14.59 -10.90
N VAL A 155 10.70 -14.64 -9.57
CA VAL A 155 11.21 -13.62 -8.64
C VAL A 155 12.73 -13.55 -8.69
N ARG A 156 13.41 -14.69 -8.62
CA ARG A 156 14.87 -14.78 -8.69
C ARG A 156 15.40 -14.24 -10.02
N GLU A 157 14.81 -14.66 -11.14
CA GLU A 157 15.21 -14.24 -12.48
C GLU A 157 14.96 -12.75 -12.73
N SER A 158 13.96 -12.17 -12.07
CA SER A 158 13.66 -10.74 -12.08
C SER A 158 14.61 -9.90 -11.21
N GLY A 159 15.55 -10.52 -10.48
CA GLY A 159 16.56 -9.85 -9.67
C GLY A 159 16.07 -9.29 -8.33
N PHE A 160 14.86 -9.67 -7.87
CA PHE A 160 14.41 -9.28 -6.53
C PHE A 160 15.15 -10.10 -5.46
N GLN A 161 15.53 -9.41 -4.37
CA GLN A 161 16.23 -10.05 -3.25
C GLN A 161 15.29 -10.77 -2.28
N ALA A 162 14.00 -10.48 -2.35
CA ALA A 162 12.99 -11.17 -1.58
C ALA A 162 11.63 -11.14 -2.26
N LEU A 163 10.73 -12.00 -1.82
CA LEU A 163 9.32 -11.99 -2.15
C LEU A 163 8.47 -11.89 -0.88
N LYS A 164 7.30 -11.27 -1.00
CA LYS A 164 6.27 -11.28 0.06
C LYS A 164 4.97 -11.83 -0.51
N CYS A 165 4.43 -12.87 0.10
CA CYS A 165 3.17 -13.50 -0.28
C CYS A 165 2.21 -13.57 0.91
N ASN A 166 0.92 -13.74 0.60
CA ASN A 166 -0.09 -14.07 1.58
C ASN A 166 -0.11 -15.58 1.85
N MET A 167 -0.88 -15.98 2.84
CA MET A 167 -1.16 -17.40 3.10
C MET A 167 -2.14 -17.93 2.06
N TYR A 168 -1.85 -19.08 1.47
CA TYR A 168 -2.73 -19.76 0.54
C TYR A 168 -3.29 -21.05 1.13
N ARG A 169 -4.49 -21.41 0.68
CA ARG A 169 -5.11 -22.72 0.90
C ARG A 169 -5.12 -23.49 -0.42
N PHE A 170 -4.99 -24.81 -0.33
CA PHE A 170 -4.90 -25.71 -1.47
C PHE A 170 -5.98 -26.82 -1.42
N ASP A 171 -7.15 -26.52 -0.87
CA ASP A 171 -8.31 -27.41 -0.75
C ASP A 171 -9.20 -27.36 -2.00
N GLY A 172 -8.61 -27.53 -3.15
CA GLY A 172 -9.26 -27.43 -4.47
C GLY A 172 -8.53 -26.41 -5.33
N VAL A 173 -9.15 -25.26 -5.60
CA VAL A 173 -8.49 -24.16 -6.31
C VAL A 173 -7.74 -23.28 -5.29
N ALA A 174 -6.47 -23.00 -5.58
CA ALA A 174 -5.67 -22.15 -4.71
C ALA A 174 -6.36 -20.80 -4.46
N HIS A 175 -6.46 -20.41 -3.20
CA HIS A 175 -7.04 -19.13 -2.81
C HIS A 175 -6.32 -18.52 -1.59
N VAL A 176 -6.44 -17.21 -1.42
CA VAL A 176 -5.86 -16.52 -0.27
C VAL A 176 -6.67 -16.83 0.99
N HIS A 177 -6.01 -17.31 2.03
CA HIS A 177 -6.60 -17.44 3.36
C HIS A 177 -6.74 -16.04 3.99
N SER A 178 -7.96 -15.57 4.17
CA SER A 178 -8.21 -14.21 4.63
C SER A 178 -9.48 -14.10 5.51
N PRO A 179 -9.56 -14.85 6.63
CA PRO A 179 -10.73 -14.83 7.52
C PRO A 179 -10.92 -13.47 8.21
N GLY A 180 -9.87 -12.69 8.42
CA GLY A 180 -9.92 -11.36 9.03
C GLY A 180 -10.57 -10.29 8.15
N PHE A 181 -10.84 -10.56 6.89
CA PHE A 181 -11.41 -9.60 5.95
C PHE A 181 -12.86 -9.96 5.61
N ALA A 182 -13.74 -8.95 5.61
CA ALA A 182 -15.07 -9.08 5.05
C ALA A 182 -14.96 -9.34 3.54
N ARG A 183 -15.46 -10.48 3.09
CA ARG A 183 -15.57 -10.81 1.66
C ARG A 183 -16.94 -10.38 1.13
N ARG A 184 -17.07 -10.28 -0.19
CA ARG A 184 -18.36 -10.04 -0.87
C ARG A 184 -19.40 -11.16 -0.63
N SER A 185 -18.96 -12.32 -0.11
CA SER A 185 -19.84 -13.36 0.41
C SER A 185 -20.34 -12.99 1.81
N ASN A 186 -21.53 -13.44 2.19
CA ASN A 186 -22.17 -13.21 3.49
C ASN A 186 -21.39 -13.75 4.71
N THR A 187 -20.11 -14.05 4.56
CA THR A 187 -19.27 -14.51 5.67
C THR A 187 -18.75 -13.29 6.40
N PRO A 188 -19.07 -13.11 7.69
CA PRO A 188 -18.50 -12.03 8.48
C PRO A 188 -16.98 -12.19 8.53
N GLY A 189 -16.23 -11.09 8.25
CA GLY A 189 -14.79 -11.06 8.43
C GLY A 189 -14.47 -11.08 9.92
N ALA A 190 -13.83 -12.15 10.38
CA ALA A 190 -13.41 -12.29 11.78
C ALA A 190 -12.02 -12.93 11.84
N PRO A 191 -11.05 -12.31 12.54
CA PRO A 191 -9.76 -12.93 12.81
C PRO A 191 -9.93 -14.22 13.58
N GLU A 192 -9.21 -15.26 13.19
CA GLU A 192 -9.18 -16.53 13.89
C GLU A 192 -8.32 -16.43 15.16
N LEU A 193 -8.62 -17.25 16.16
CA LEU A 193 -7.82 -17.29 17.40
C LEU A 193 -6.43 -17.87 17.12
N ASN A 194 -6.37 -18.97 16.35
CA ASN A 194 -5.15 -19.70 16.03
C ASN A 194 -5.20 -20.24 14.60
N ALA A 195 -4.01 -20.46 14.02
CA ALA A 195 -3.89 -21.24 12.81
C ALA A 195 -4.25 -22.70 13.06
N ASP A 196 -5.12 -23.27 12.24
CA ASP A 196 -5.43 -24.69 12.30
C ASP A 196 -4.28 -25.56 11.71
N LYS A 197 -4.26 -26.87 12.08
CA LYS A 197 -3.23 -27.80 11.59
C LYS A 197 -3.21 -27.96 10.08
N SER A 198 -4.34 -27.80 9.40
CA SER A 198 -4.45 -27.88 7.95
C SER A 198 -3.78 -26.66 7.31
N LEU A 199 -4.03 -25.46 7.83
CA LEU A 199 -3.37 -24.24 7.37
C LEU A 199 -1.85 -24.31 7.55
N LEU A 200 -1.38 -24.79 8.70
CA LEU A 200 0.06 -24.95 8.95
C LEU A 200 0.74 -25.89 7.94
N LYS A 201 0.08 -26.97 7.57
CA LYS A 201 0.55 -27.88 6.52
C LYS A 201 0.55 -27.23 5.13
N ASP A 202 -0.45 -26.41 4.82
CA ASP A 202 -0.49 -25.65 3.57
C ASP A 202 0.63 -24.62 3.52
N LEU A 203 0.91 -23.92 4.63
CA LEU A 203 2.02 -22.98 4.74
C LEU A 203 3.39 -23.65 4.58
N GLU A 204 3.60 -24.80 5.20
CA GLU A 204 4.82 -25.60 5.03
C GLU A 204 5.07 -25.92 3.54
N LYS A 205 4.05 -26.43 2.85
CA LYS A 205 4.12 -26.74 1.42
C LYS A 205 4.34 -25.49 0.56
N GLN A 206 3.66 -24.40 0.88
CA GLN A 206 3.79 -23.09 0.20
C GLN A 206 5.23 -22.59 0.29
N ILE A 207 5.80 -22.55 1.50
CA ILE A 207 7.16 -22.06 1.72
C ILE A 207 8.18 -22.97 1.04
N ALA A 208 7.99 -24.30 1.10
CA ALA A 208 8.86 -25.26 0.42
C ALA A 208 8.86 -25.07 -1.10
N ALA A 209 7.69 -24.92 -1.72
CA ALA A 209 7.57 -24.69 -3.16
C ALA A 209 8.19 -23.35 -3.60
N LEU A 210 7.94 -22.28 -2.85
CA LEU A 210 8.55 -20.97 -3.11
C LEU A 210 10.08 -21.05 -2.97
N ARG A 211 10.59 -21.76 -1.97
CA ARG A 211 12.03 -21.93 -1.72
C ARG A 211 12.69 -22.74 -2.82
N GLU A 212 12.04 -23.78 -3.29
CA GLU A 212 12.51 -24.61 -4.42
C GLU A 212 12.75 -23.75 -5.68
N GLY A 213 11.78 -22.89 -6.03
CA GLY A 213 11.92 -22.01 -7.20
C GLY A 213 12.87 -20.83 -6.98
N ALA A 214 12.75 -20.16 -5.85
CA ALA A 214 13.50 -18.95 -5.56
C ALA A 214 14.99 -19.20 -5.23
N GLY A 215 15.34 -20.42 -4.83
CA GLY A 215 16.69 -20.73 -4.35
C GLY A 215 16.93 -20.20 -2.93
N ASN A 216 18.14 -20.38 -2.39
CA ASN A 216 18.45 -20.05 -0.99
C ASN A 216 18.68 -18.57 -0.74
N ASP A 217 19.07 -17.80 -1.76
CA ASP A 217 19.49 -16.41 -1.62
C ASP A 217 18.32 -15.41 -1.60
N VAL A 218 17.13 -15.82 -2.08
CA VAL A 218 15.94 -14.96 -2.08
C VAL A 218 15.21 -15.07 -0.74
N GLY A 219 15.00 -13.95 -0.07
CA GLY A 219 14.21 -13.89 1.17
C GLY A 219 12.73 -14.22 0.91
N ILE A 220 12.09 -14.94 1.82
CA ILE A 220 10.65 -15.21 1.78
C ILE A 220 9.99 -14.55 2.99
N LEU A 221 9.05 -13.62 2.73
CA LEU A 221 8.24 -12.95 3.73
C LEU A 221 6.79 -13.44 3.62
N LEU A 222 6.22 -13.84 4.74
CA LEU A 222 4.83 -14.25 4.84
C LEU A 222 4.02 -13.10 5.45
N ASP A 223 3.06 -12.58 4.69
CA ASP A 223 2.13 -11.56 5.16
C ASP A 223 0.90 -12.27 5.74
N MET A 224 0.81 -12.29 7.05
CA MET A 224 -0.30 -12.92 7.78
C MET A 224 -1.54 -12.02 7.84
N ASN A 225 -1.41 -10.75 7.43
CA ASN A 225 -2.50 -9.76 7.46
C ASN A 225 -3.18 -9.65 8.84
N PHE A 226 -4.49 -9.40 8.85
CA PHE A 226 -5.35 -9.38 10.05
C PHE A 226 -6.11 -10.70 10.24
N ASN A 227 -5.48 -11.83 9.87
CA ASN A 227 -6.17 -13.11 9.87
C ASN A 227 -6.28 -13.76 11.24
N PHE A 228 -5.43 -13.35 12.18
CA PHE A 228 -5.44 -13.89 13.54
C PHE A 228 -5.65 -12.80 14.58
N LYS A 229 -6.10 -13.20 15.75
CA LYS A 229 -6.00 -12.39 16.97
C LYS A 229 -4.55 -12.35 17.44
N PRO A 230 -4.17 -11.39 18.31
CA PRO A 230 -2.77 -11.27 18.79
C PRO A 230 -2.18 -12.57 19.32
N GLU A 231 -2.98 -13.42 19.95
CA GLU A 231 -2.56 -14.71 20.52
C GLU A 231 -2.27 -15.78 19.46
N GLY A 232 -2.68 -15.55 18.21
CA GLY A 232 -2.49 -16.48 17.08
C GLY A 232 -1.25 -16.21 16.23
N TYR A 233 -0.47 -15.18 16.57
CA TYR A 233 0.77 -14.85 15.85
C TYR A 233 1.99 -15.52 16.44
#